data_d175212439577c9e3c1568d8a93e7d74
#
_entry.id   d175212439577c9e3c1568d8a93e7d74
#
_cell.length_a   1.000
_cell.length_b   1.000
_cell.length_c   1.000
_cell.angle_alpha   90.00
_cell.angle_beta   90.00
_cell.angle_gamma   90.00
#
_symmetry.space_group_name_H-M   'P 1'
#
loop_
_entity.id
_entity.type
_entity.pdbx_description
1 polymer ?
#
loop_
_entity_poly.entity_id
_entity_poly.type
_entity_poly.pdbx_seq_one_letter_code
_entity_poly.pdbx_strand_id
1 'polypeptide(L)'
;MYFIELHWNEMLKFSRRSESNMNRWSARLGYEKTSKEILKKAKYGSRGRYVAVNIENYSTVEIRMFRGTLKYNTFIATLQMVNTIVDIAINLTDEEINHQSWSDFVSTIEETELIQYLKERNLYINEPVMSEEEV
;
A
#
# COMPACT_ATOMS: atom_id res chain seq x y z
N MET A 1 6.60 -0.39 -5.60
CA MET A 1 6.61 1.09 -5.50
C MET A 1 5.44 1.73 -6.22
N TYR A 2 5.19 1.43 -7.48
CA TYR A 2 4.16 2.04 -8.31
C TYR A 2 2.74 1.91 -7.70
N PHE A 3 2.36 0.71 -7.28
CA PHE A 3 1.07 0.47 -6.61
C PHE A 3 0.89 1.36 -5.37
N ILE A 4 1.91 1.45 -4.55
CA ILE A 4 1.87 2.23 -3.30
C ILE A 4 1.72 3.72 -3.59
N GLU A 5 2.46 4.24 -4.57
CA GLU A 5 2.35 5.65 -4.95
C GLU A 5 0.98 5.96 -5.57
N LEU A 6 0.45 5.08 -6.41
CA LEU A 6 -0.87 5.24 -7.02
C LEU A 6 -1.99 5.27 -5.97
N HIS A 7 -1.92 4.40 -4.98
CA HIS A 7 -2.92 4.26 -3.92
C HIS A 7 -2.43 4.84 -2.59
N TRP A 8 -1.69 5.95 -2.64
CA TRP A 8 -1.04 6.50 -1.47
C TRP A 8 -1.99 6.81 -0.31
N ASN A 9 -3.13 7.43 -0.58
CA ASN A 9 -4.08 7.80 0.48
C ASN A 9 -4.61 6.58 1.23
N GLU A 10 -4.95 5.52 0.50
CA GLU A 10 -5.41 4.27 1.08
C GLU A 10 -4.29 3.56 1.83
N MET A 11 -3.08 3.56 1.29
CA MET A 11 -1.91 2.95 1.94
C MET A 11 -1.50 3.73 3.19
N LEU A 12 -1.60 5.04 3.19
CA LEU A 12 -1.37 5.87 4.37
C LEU A 12 -2.35 5.47 5.49
N LYS A 13 -3.62 5.36 5.18
CA LYS A 13 -4.65 4.91 6.13
C LYS A 13 -4.40 3.49 6.61
N PHE A 14 -4.02 2.59 5.72
CA PHE A 14 -3.65 1.22 6.04
C PHE A 14 -2.47 1.16 7.02
N SER A 15 -1.50 2.03 6.88
CA SER A 15 -0.27 2.06 7.68
C SER A 15 -0.49 2.39 9.15
N ARG A 16 -1.58 3.04 9.50
CA ARG A 16 -1.89 3.57 10.84
C ARG A 16 -0.90 4.64 11.33
N ARG A 17 -0.12 5.22 10.44
CA ARG A 17 0.75 6.36 10.75
C ARG A 17 0.04 7.67 10.42
N SER A 18 0.41 8.74 11.13
CA SER A 18 0.03 10.09 10.76
C SER A 18 0.79 10.53 9.50
N GLU A 19 0.22 11.47 8.76
CA GLU A 19 0.87 12.01 7.56
C GLU A 19 2.24 12.62 7.89
N SER A 20 2.35 13.38 8.98
CA SER A 20 3.64 13.97 9.40
C SER A 20 4.68 12.91 9.77
N ASN A 21 4.28 11.87 10.46
CA ASN A 21 5.17 10.75 10.80
C ASN A 21 5.64 10.03 9.54
N MET A 22 4.72 9.78 8.60
CA MET A 22 5.05 9.15 7.32
C MET A 22 6.04 10.01 6.52
N ASN A 23 5.80 11.31 6.43
CA ASN A 23 6.70 12.23 5.71
C ASN A 23 8.11 12.28 6.30
N ARG A 24 8.23 12.10 7.61
CA ARG A 24 9.52 12.15 8.31
C ARG A 24 10.33 10.85 8.16
N TRP A 25 9.67 9.70 8.28
CA TRP A 25 10.37 8.41 8.42
C TRP A 25 10.15 7.44 7.27
N SER A 26 9.12 7.63 6.47
CA SER A 26 8.70 6.71 5.42
C SER A 26 8.08 7.48 4.26
N ALA A 27 8.74 8.54 3.81
CA ALA A 27 8.18 9.47 2.84
C ALA A 27 7.87 8.81 1.50
N ARG A 28 6.80 9.28 0.88
CA ARG A 28 6.50 8.90 -0.50
C ARG A 28 7.50 9.55 -1.46
N LEU A 29 7.68 8.91 -2.61
CA LEU A 29 8.48 9.47 -3.71
C LEU A 29 7.66 10.40 -4.61
N GLY A 30 6.36 10.24 -4.63
CA GLY A 30 5.45 10.93 -5.52
C GLY A 30 5.06 10.07 -6.72
N TYR A 31 3.83 10.23 -7.17
CA TYR A 31 3.31 9.50 -8.32
C TYR A 31 4.01 9.93 -9.61
N GLU A 32 4.32 8.96 -10.45
CA GLU A 32 4.77 9.14 -11.81
C GLU A 32 3.97 8.24 -12.74
N LYS A 33 4.02 8.48 -14.05
CA LYS A 33 3.22 7.74 -15.03
C LYS A 33 3.62 6.27 -15.17
N THR A 34 4.89 5.94 -14.88
CA THR A 34 5.42 4.59 -15.02
C THR A 34 6.21 4.17 -13.80
N SER A 35 6.28 2.87 -13.56
CA SER A 35 7.11 2.30 -12.49
C SER A 35 8.59 2.61 -12.69
N LYS A 36 9.05 2.68 -13.94
CA LYS A 36 10.43 3.02 -14.30
C LYS A 36 10.81 4.42 -13.84
N GLU A 37 9.91 5.39 -13.99
CA GLU A 37 10.13 6.77 -13.54
C GLU A 37 10.19 6.86 -12.02
N ILE A 38 9.33 6.13 -11.31
CA ILE A 38 9.36 6.06 -9.84
C ILE A 38 10.67 5.41 -9.37
N LEU A 39 11.08 4.33 -10.00
CA LEU A 39 12.34 3.66 -9.68
C LEU A 39 13.54 4.59 -9.88
N LYS A 40 13.53 5.40 -10.92
CA LYS A 40 14.56 6.41 -11.19
C LYS A 40 14.63 7.44 -10.05
N LYS A 41 13.49 7.94 -9.58
CA LYS A 41 13.43 8.83 -8.40
C LYS A 41 14.02 8.16 -7.16
N ALA A 42 13.69 6.89 -6.94
CA ALA A 42 14.21 6.14 -5.80
C ALA A 42 15.73 6.01 -5.83
N LYS A 43 16.30 5.76 -7.00
CA LYS A 43 17.75 5.61 -7.18
C LYS A 43 18.53 6.90 -7.00
N TYR A 44 17.96 8.01 -7.40
CA TYR A 44 18.63 9.32 -7.42
C TYR A 44 18.11 10.27 -6.34
N GLY A 45 17.24 9.80 -5.45
CA GLY A 45 16.70 10.58 -4.35
C GLY A 45 17.70 10.77 -3.23
N SER A 46 17.55 11.87 -2.47
CA SER A 46 18.44 12.25 -1.38
C SER A 46 17.99 11.78 0.01
N ARG A 47 16.87 11.08 0.12
CA ARG A 47 16.29 10.70 1.41
C ARG A 47 16.88 9.44 2.04
N GLY A 48 17.74 8.72 1.33
CA GLY A 48 18.27 7.46 1.79
C GLY A 48 17.17 6.44 2.08
N ARG A 49 17.24 5.78 3.24
CA ARG A 49 16.28 4.75 3.65
C ARG A 49 14.95 5.31 4.20
N TYR A 50 14.82 6.61 4.37
CA TYR A 50 13.62 7.23 4.99
C TYR A 50 12.49 7.44 3.98
N VAL A 51 12.24 6.42 3.18
CA VAL A 51 11.18 6.36 2.18
C VAL A 51 10.26 5.16 2.44
N ALA A 52 9.04 5.19 1.89
CA ALA A 52 8.06 4.13 2.11
C ALA A 52 8.55 2.77 1.61
N VAL A 53 9.26 2.75 0.48
CA VAL A 53 9.87 1.54 -0.10
C VAL A 53 11.35 1.82 -0.32
N ASN A 54 12.20 1.22 0.49
CA ASN A 54 13.65 1.38 0.40
C ASN A 54 14.25 0.28 -0.48
N ILE A 55 15.01 0.68 -1.50
CA ILE A 55 15.70 -0.22 -2.43
C ILE A 55 17.23 -0.17 -2.29
N GLU A 56 17.76 0.49 -1.27
CA GLU A 56 19.20 0.62 -1.07
C GLU A 56 19.88 -0.66 -0.55
N ASN A 57 19.10 -1.60 -0.02
CA ASN A 57 19.63 -2.88 0.43
C ASN A 57 20.11 -3.71 -0.76
N TYR A 58 21.20 -4.46 -0.57
CA TYR A 58 21.86 -5.21 -1.64
C TYR A 58 20.94 -6.22 -2.35
N SER A 59 20.19 -7.02 -1.60
CA SER A 59 19.40 -8.11 -2.16
C SER A 59 17.93 -8.10 -1.77
N THR A 60 17.48 -7.09 -1.05
CA THR A 60 16.10 -7.02 -0.53
C THR A 60 15.47 -5.68 -0.80
N VAL A 61 14.14 -5.68 -0.82
CA VAL A 61 13.31 -4.47 -0.81
C VAL A 61 12.68 -4.36 0.56
N GLU A 62 12.77 -3.20 1.18
CA GLU A 62 12.22 -2.94 2.50
C GLU A 62 11.01 -2.02 2.40
N ILE A 63 9.86 -2.49 2.86
CA ILE A 63 8.65 -1.67 2.96
C ILE A 63 8.58 -1.13 4.39
N ARG A 64 8.72 0.18 4.55
CA ARG A 64 8.94 0.84 5.83
C ARG A 64 7.72 1.58 6.36
N MET A 65 6.60 1.55 5.64
CA MET A 65 5.49 2.45 5.91
C MET A 65 4.56 2.01 7.05
N PHE A 66 4.62 0.74 7.47
CA PHE A 66 3.66 0.21 8.43
C PHE A 66 4.06 0.49 9.88
N ARG A 67 3.11 0.97 10.68
CA ARG A 67 3.28 1.09 12.12
C ARG A 67 3.35 -0.30 12.75
N GLY A 68 4.24 -0.49 13.73
CA GLY A 68 4.31 -1.72 14.50
C GLY A 68 3.02 -2.01 15.26
N THR A 69 2.73 -3.29 15.49
CA THR A 69 1.51 -3.73 16.17
C THR A 69 1.77 -4.99 16.99
N LEU A 70 1.04 -5.13 18.11
CA LEU A 70 0.97 -6.36 18.88
C LEU A 70 -0.33 -7.13 18.62
N LYS A 71 -1.23 -6.59 17.78
CA LYS A 71 -2.49 -7.25 17.43
C LYS A 71 -2.22 -8.28 16.34
N TYR A 72 -2.48 -9.55 16.63
CA TYR A 72 -2.19 -10.69 15.75
C TYR A 72 -2.82 -10.51 14.36
N ASN A 73 -4.12 -10.21 14.30
CA ASN A 73 -4.80 -10.06 13.00
C ASN A 73 -4.21 -8.93 12.17
N THR A 74 -3.86 -7.81 12.77
CA THR A 74 -3.23 -6.67 12.08
C THR A 74 -1.85 -7.05 11.55
N PHE A 75 -1.07 -7.80 12.33
CA PHE A 75 0.25 -8.28 11.90
C PHE A 75 0.14 -9.21 10.68
N ILE A 76 -0.74 -10.20 10.75
CA ILE A 76 -0.96 -11.13 9.64
C ILE A 76 -1.50 -10.40 8.41
N ALA A 77 -2.48 -9.51 8.59
CA ALA A 77 -3.03 -8.70 7.50
C ALA A 77 -1.96 -7.86 6.80
N THR A 78 -1.02 -7.31 7.57
CA THR A 78 0.10 -6.53 7.00
C THR A 78 0.99 -7.40 6.13
N LEU A 79 1.34 -8.60 6.57
CA LEU A 79 2.12 -9.54 5.76
C LEU A 79 1.36 -9.97 4.50
N GLN A 80 0.08 -10.22 4.61
CA GLN A 80 -0.78 -10.58 3.48
C GLN A 80 -0.87 -9.44 2.47
N MET A 81 -0.97 -8.19 2.95
CA MET A 81 -0.97 -7.02 2.07
C MET A 81 0.33 -6.89 1.29
N VAL A 82 1.47 -7.04 1.95
CA VAL A 82 2.78 -7.01 1.29
C VAL A 82 2.87 -8.08 0.22
N ASN A 83 2.45 -9.31 0.54
CA ASN A 83 2.45 -10.42 -0.41
C ASN A 83 1.58 -10.13 -1.62
N THR A 84 0.39 -9.58 -1.40
CA THR A 84 -0.54 -9.21 -2.48
C THR A 84 0.05 -8.12 -3.38
N ILE A 85 0.67 -7.10 -2.80
CA ILE A 85 1.32 -6.03 -3.57
C ILE A 85 2.47 -6.58 -4.40
N VAL A 86 3.27 -7.48 -3.84
CA VAL A 86 4.38 -8.12 -4.58
C VAL A 86 3.85 -8.96 -5.75
N ASP A 87 2.78 -9.72 -5.55
CA ASP A 87 2.16 -10.49 -6.61
C ASP A 87 1.66 -9.59 -7.75
N ILE A 88 1.04 -8.47 -7.43
CA ILE A 88 0.62 -7.47 -8.41
C ILE A 88 1.84 -6.92 -9.16
N ALA A 89 2.90 -6.58 -8.47
CA ALA A 89 4.11 -6.03 -9.07
C ALA A 89 4.79 -7.01 -10.04
N ILE A 90 4.71 -8.29 -9.75
CA ILE A 90 5.30 -9.33 -10.60
C ILE A 90 4.43 -9.65 -11.82
N ASN A 91 3.10 -9.67 -11.65
CA ASN A 91 2.18 -10.22 -12.63
C ASN A 91 1.46 -9.20 -13.50
N LEU A 92 1.37 -7.93 -13.07
CA LEU A 92 0.66 -6.90 -13.81
C LEU A 92 1.62 -5.88 -14.43
N THR A 93 1.25 -5.37 -15.60
CA THR A 93 1.93 -4.24 -16.23
C THR A 93 1.55 -2.94 -15.53
N ASP A 94 2.33 -1.88 -15.75
CA ASP A 94 2.02 -0.55 -15.23
C ASP A 94 0.61 -0.09 -15.66
N GLU A 95 0.25 -0.35 -16.90
CA GLU A 95 -1.07 0.01 -17.43
C GLU A 95 -2.19 -0.75 -16.70
N GLU A 96 -2.02 -2.04 -16.49
CA GLU A 96 -2.99 -2.85 -15.74
C GLU A 96 -3.13 -2.38 -14.30
N ILE A 97 -2.03 -2.06 -13.62
CA ILE A 97 -2.04 -1.50 -12.27
C ILE A 97 -2.76 -0.15 -12.25
N ASN A 98 -2.48 0.71 -13.21
CA ASN A 98 -3.08 2.04 -13.31
C ASN A 98 -4.59 1.98 -13.51
N HIS A 99 -5.09 1.00 -14.27
CA HIS A 99 -6.52 0.83 -14.52
C HIS A 99 -7.26 0.14 -13.36
N GLN A 100 -6.55 -0.45 -12.42
CA GLN A 100 -7.15 -1.10 -11.26
C GLN A 100 -7.43 -0.06 -10.17
N SER A 101 -8.71 0.20 -9.90
CA SER A 101 -9.10 1.06 -8.78
C SER A 101 -8.84 0.35 -7.46
N TRP A 102 -8.86 1.10 -6.35
CA TRP A 102 -8.80 0.49 -5.02
C TRP A 102 -9.95 -0.49 -4.80
N SER A 103 -11.14 -0.17 -5.26
CA SER A 103 -12.31 -1.04 -5.20
C SER A 103 -12.07 -2.35 -5.95
N ASP A 104 -11.52 -2.28 -7.16
CA ASP A 104 -11.15 -3.46 -7.93
C ASP A 104 -10.12 -4.30 -7.20
N PHE A 105 -9.11 -3.66 -6.63
CA PHE A 105 -8.05 -4.32 -5.88
C PHE A 105 -8.60 -5.09 -4.67
N VAL A 106 -9.39 -4.44 -3.80
CA VAL A 106 -9.90 -5.11 -2.61
C VAL A 106 -10.87 -6.24 -2.94
N SER A 107 -11.54 -6.18 -4.08
CA SER A 107 -12.43 -7.27 -4.54
C SER A 107 -11.68 -8.55 -4.88
N THR A 108 -10.38 -8.47 -5.15
CA THR A 108 -9.54 -9.65 -5.47
C THR A 108 -8.98 -10.34 -4.24
N ILE A 109 -9.09 -9.75 -3.06
CA ILE A 109 -8.50 -10.26 -1.83
C ILE A 109 -9.36 -11.39 -1.28
N GLU A 110 -8.72 -12.51 -0.97
CA GLU A 110 -9.37 -13.70 -0.41
C GLU A 110 -8.96 -13.98 1.04
N GLU A 111 -7.85 -13.40 1.49
CA GLU A 111 -7.29 -13.60 2.83
C GLU A 111 -8.19 -12.98 3.90
N THR A 112 -8.69 -13.82 4.79
CA THR A 112 -9.70 -13.41 5.79
C THR A 112 -9.19 -12.36 6.77
N GLU A 113 -7.94 -12.46 7.21
CA GLU A 113 -7.31 -11.51 8.14
C GLU A 113 -7.16 -10.14 7.50
N LEU A 114 -6.77 -10.11 6.22
CA LEU A 114 -6.62 -8.86 5.47
C LEU A 114 -7.99 -8.21 5.24
N ILE A 115 -8.99 -8.97 4.85
CA ILE A 115 -10.35 -8.47 4.67
C ILE A 115 -10.87 -7.88 5.98
N GLN A 116 -10.71 -8.58 7.09
CA GLN A 116 -11.12 -8.09 8.40
C GLN A 116 -10.45 -6.77 8.76
N TYR A 117 -9.14 -6.67 8.53
CA TYR A 117 -8.37 -5.46 8.80
C TYR A 117 -8.83 -4.29 7.91
N LEU A 118 -9.04 -4.54 6.63
CA LEU A 118 -9.54 -3.52 5.71
C LEU A 118 -10.91 -2.99 6.11
N LYS A 119 -11.79 -3.85 6.61
CA LYS A 119 -13.10 -3.44 7.16
C LYS A 119 -12.93 -2.56 8.40
N GLU A 120 -12.07 -2.96 9.33
CA GLU A 120 -11.78 -2.18 10.53
C GLU A 120 -11.24 -0.78 10.20
N ARG A 121 -10.49 -0.66 9.11
CA ARG A 121 -9.92 0.61 8.66
C ARG A 121 -10.83 1.40 7.72
N ASN A 122 -12.03 0.92 7.43
CA ASN A 122 -12.93 1.51 6.43
C ASN A 122 -12.29 1.62 5.04
N LEU A 123 -11.52 0.61 4.67
CA LEU A 123 -10.85 0.49 3.37
C LEU A 123 -11.49 -0.59 2.49
N TYR A 124 -12.41 -1.38 3.03
CA TYR A 124 -13.12 -2.42 2.29
C TYR A 124 -14.39 -1.84 1.67
N ILE A 125 -14.23 -1.15 0.54
CA ILE A 125 -15.27 -0.31 -0.07
C ILE A 125 -16.24 -1.09 -0.98
N ASN A 126 -16.03 -2.41 -1.11
CA ASN A 126 -16.94 -3.29 -1.85
C ASN A 126 -18.05 -3.89 -0.98
N GLU A 127 -18.06 -3.60 0.31
CA GLU A 127 -19.19 -4.01 1.14
C GLU A 127 -20.44 -3.29 0.72
N PRO A 128 -21.57 -4.01 0.58
CA PRO A 128 -22.83 -3.32 0.36
C PRO A 128 -23.06 -2.37 1.53
N VAL A 129 -23.21 -1.11 1.20
CA VAL A 129 -23.61 -0.09 2.16
C VAL A 129 -24.99 -0.52 2.67
N MET A 130 -25.08 -0.86 3.94
CA MET A 130 -26.37 -1.12 4.57
C MET A 130 -27.18 0.16 4.43
N SER A 131 -28.32 0.04 3.80
CA SER A 131 -29.12 1.14 3.29
C SER A 131 -29.79 2.04 4.33
N GLU A 132 -29.12 2.33 5.44
CA GLU A 132 -29.59 3.37 6.36
C GLU A 132 -29.62 4.74 5.69
N GLU A 133 -28.87 4.91 4.61
CA GLU A 133 -28.85 6.14 3.83
C GLU A 133 -29.99 6.25 2.83
N GLU A 134 -30.75 5.18 2.62
CA GLU A 134 -31.88 5.16 1.70
C GLU A 134 -33.24 5.41 2.39
N VAL A 135 -33.18 5.70 3.67
CA VAL A 135 -34.41 5.96 4.45
C VAL A 135 -34.83 7.42 4.27
#